data_53da7ed79e2268fd5802201e5ade64e7
#
_entry.id   53da7ed79e2268fd5802201e5ade64e7
#
_cell.length_a   1.000
_cell.length_b   1.000
_cell.length_c   1.000
_cell.angle_alpha   90.00
_cell.angle_beta   90.00
_cell.angle_gamma   90.00
#
_symmetry.space_group_name_H-M   'P 1'
#
loop_
_entity.id
_entity.type
_entity.pdbx_description
1 polymer ?
#
loop_
_entity_poly.entity_id
_entity_poly.type
_entity_poly.pdbx_seq_one_letter_code
_entity_poly.pdbx_strand_id
1 'polypeptide(L)'
;MSRSAETNPLASEALKRVSDLHPTASGPAALDTGSQALPGPADVAGVAGYLRGLQQRIVAQVQALEDRLGDSGVHMVQDAWSKPPGERLQGEGLTCILEGGQLFERAGCGFSHVRGSQLPPSATEHRPQLAGAPFEAMGGSLVLSL
;
A
#
# COMPACT_ATOMS: atom_id res chain seq x y z
N MET A 1 -8.67 27.15 -27.79
CA MET A 1 -7.37 26.54 -28.13
C MET A 1 -7.25 25.28 -27.27
N SER A 2 -7.69 24.13 -27.82
CA SER A 2 -7.64 22.83 -27.12
C SER A 2 -6.23 22.27 -27.22
N ARG A 3 -5.56 22.05 -26.07
CA ARG A 3 -4.34 21.24 -26.03
C ARG A 3 -4.76 19.77 -26.07
N SER A 4 -4.50 19.13 -27.19
CA SER A 4 -4.57 17.67 -27.29
C SER A 4 -3.52 17.08 -26.32
N ALA A 5 -3.96 16.19 -25.46
CA ALA A 5 -3.06 15.41 -24.62
C ALA A 5 -2.24 14.48 -25.52
N GLU A 6 -0.99 14.82 -25.75
CA GLU A 6 -0.02 13.95 -26.41
C GLU A 6 0.28 12.78 -25.44
N THR A 7 -0.21 11.62 -25.81
CA THR A 7 0.09 10.36 -25.09
C THR A 7 1.59 10.10 -25.24
N ASN A 8 2.32 10.07 -24.13
CA ASN A 8 3.75 9.82 -24.12
C ASN A 8 4.05 8.41 -24.68
N PRO A 9 4.70 8.27 -25.84
CA PRO A 9 4.91 6.97 -26.49
C PRO A 9 5.79 6.04 -25.66
N LEU A 10 6.68 6.57 -24.81
CA LEU A 10 7.55 5.77 -23.92
C LEU A 10 6.75 5.11 -22.80
N ALA A 11 5.72 5.76 -22.27
CA ALA A 11 4.85 5.18 -21.26
C ALA A 11 4.01 4.02 -21.83
N SER A 12 3.57 4.13 -23.09
CA SER A 12 2.81 3.07 -23.78
C SER A 12 3.67 1.83 -24.04
N GLU A 13 4.94 2.00 -24.36
CA GLU A 13 5.88 0.90 -24.59
C GLU A 13 6.32 0.22 -23.28
N ALA A 14 6.49 0.98 -22.20
CA ALA A 14 6.77 0.47 -20.88
C ALA A 14 5.61 -0.38 -20.33
N LEU A 15 4.37 0.06 -20.54
CA LEU A 15 3.16 -0.71 -20.19
C LEU A 15 3.05 -2.03 -20.95
N LYS A 16 3.43 -2.09 -22.24
CA LYS A 16 3.50 -3.34 -23.00
C LYS A 16 4.51 -4.32 -22.42
N ARG A 17 5.70 -3.85 -22.04
CA ARG A 17 6.74 -4.70 -21.43
C ARG A 17 6.36 -5.24 -20.06
N VAL A 18 5.52 -4.51 -19.30
CA VAL A 18 4.99 -4.97 -18.01
C VAL A 18 3.93 -6.05 -18.20
N SER A 19 3.12 -6.00 -19.26
CA SER A 19 2.14 -7.04 -19.59
C SER A 19 2.80 -8.38 -19.94
N ASP A 20 4.00 -8.37 -20.50
CA ASP A 20 4.73 -9.59 -20.89
C ASP A 20 5.41 -10.29 -19.70
N LEU A 21 5.37 -9.68 -18.50
CA LEU A 21 5.93 -10.22 -17.26
C LEU A 21 4.92 -11.01 -16.42
N HIS A 22 3.70 -11.23 -16.90
CA HIS A 22 2.74 -12.08 -16.19
C HIS A 22 3.15 -13.56 -16.32
N PRO A 23 3.54 -14.22 -15.23
CA PRO A 23 3.59 -15.67 -15.22
C PRO A 23 2.16 -16.17 -15.45
N THR A 24 1.97 -17.08 -16.39
CA THR A 24 0.71 -17.79 -16.61
C THR A 24 0.22 -18.36 -15.28
N ALA A 25 -0.77 -17.71 -14.70
CA ALA A 25 -1.42 -18.19 -13.50
C ALA A 25 -2.13 -19.51 -13.83
N SER A 26 -1.60 -20.61 -13.31
CA SER A 26 -2.35 -21.86 -13.18
C SER A 26 -3.61 -21.55 -12.38
N GLY A 27 -4.76 -22.04 -12.86
CA GLY A 27 -6.10 -21.73 -12.39
C GLY A 27 -6.32 -21.86 -10.89
N PRO A 28 -7.47 -21.37 -10.38
CA PRO A 28 -7.74 -21.27 -8.96
C PRO A 28 -7.72 -22.66 -8.31
N ALA A 29 -6.81 -22.85 -7.37
CA ALA A 29 -6.86 -23.98 -6.47
C ALA A 29 -8.21 -23.93 -5.72
N ALA A 30 -8.95 -25.04 -5.71
CA ALA A 30 -10.19 -25.17 -4.98
C ALA A 30 -9.97 -24.75 -3.52
N LEU A 31 -10.79 -23.82 -3.04
CA LEU A 31 -10.81 -23.44 -1.64
C LEU A 31 -11.28 -24.65 -0.84
N ASP A 32 -10.37 -25.25 -0.09
CA ASP A 32 -10.66 -26.30 0.86
C ASP A 32 -11.55 -25.73 1.97
N THR A 33 -12.81 -26.14 2.01
CA THR A 33 -13.81 -25.81 3.04
C THR A 33 -13.61 -26.69 4.29
N GLY A 34 -12.37 -27.00 4.68
CA GLY A 34 -12.04 -27.68 5.93
C GLY A 34 -12.35 -26.79 7.14
N SER A 35 -13.18 -27.35 8.03
CA SER A 35 -13.47 -26.94 9.42
C SER A 35 -12.70 -25.70 9.91
N GLN A 36 -13.34 -24.53 9.88
CA GLN A 36 -12.77 -23.31 10.47
C GLN A 36 -12.79 -23.46 12.00
N ALA A 37 -11.65 -23.87 12.56
CA ALA A 37 -11.36 -23.59 13.95
C ALA A 37 -11.48 -22.07 14.15
N LEU A 38 -12.11 -21.65 15.26
CA LEU A 38 -12.19 -20.24 15.63
C LEU A 38 -10.77 -19.65 15.56
N PRO A 39 -10.57 -18.50 14.89
CA PRO A 39 -9.25 -17.91 14.80
C PRO A 39 -8.71 -17.67 16.21
N GLY A 40 -7.49 -18.16 16.47
CA GLY A 40 -6.75 -17.82 17.67
C GLY A 40 -6.53 -16.32 17.80
N PRO A 41 -5.93 -15.84 18.88
CA PRO A 41 -5.63 -14.41 19.03
C PRO A 41 -4.88 -13.90 17.80
N ALA A 42 -5.29 -12.73 17.30
CA ALA A 42 -4.69 -12.15 16.10
C ALA A 42 -3.17 -11.98 16.26
N ASP A 43 -2.41 -12.49 15.31
CA ASP A 43 -0.96 -12.27 15.24
C ASP A 43 -0.66 -10.88 14.66
N VAL A 44 -0.81 -9.87 15.52
CA VAL A 44 -0.59 -8.46 15.17
C VAL A 44 0.83 -8.22 14.65
N ALA A 45 1.83 -8.84 15.30
CA ALA A 45 3.23 -8.67 14.93
C ALA A 45 3.54 -9.31 13.57
N GLY A 46 3.02 -10.51 13.32
CA GLY A 46 3.16 -11.19 12.03
C GLY A 46 2.50 -10.42 10.90
N VAL A 47 1.28 -9.90 11.12
CA VAL A 47 0.59 -9.06 10.11
C VAL A 47 1.35 -7.77 9.84
N ALA A 48 1.83 -7.07 10.88
CA ALA A 48 2.63 -5.86 10.72
C ALA A 48 3.93 -6.13 9.94
N GLY A 49 4.62 -7.22 10.27
CA GLY A 49 5.83 -7.65 9.56
C GLY A 49 5.57 -7.96 8.10
N TYR A 50 4.48 -8.66 7.80
CA TYR A 50 4.07 -8.95 6.42
C TYR A 50 3.79 -7.68 5.60
N LEU A 51 2.99 -6.75 6.14
CA LEU A 51 2.62 -5.51 5.46
C LEU A 51 3.83 -4.60 5.23
N ARG A 52 4.73 -4.49 6.20
CA ARG A 52 6.00 -3.75 6.02
C ARG A 52 6.89 -4.38 4.95
N GLY A 53 7.02 -5.70 4.96
CA GLY A 53 7.74 -6.42 3.92
C GLY A 53 7.10 -6.27 2.54
N LEU A 54 5.78 -6.23 2.44
CA LEU A 54 5.06 -5.95 1.20
C LEU A 54 5.36 -4.54 0.70
N GLN A 55 5.28 -3.52 1.57
CA GLN A 55 5.64 -2.15 1.22
C GLN A 55 7.07 -2.06 0.66
N GLN A 56 8.04 -2.68 1.34
CA GLN A 56 9.43 -2.67 0.88
C GLN A 56 9.58 -3.27 -0.53
N ARG A 57 8.90 -4.39 -0.80
CA ARG A 57 8.92 -5.02 -2.14
C ARG A 57 8.28 -4.12 -3.19
N ILE A 58 7.15 -3.48 -2.89
CA ILE A 58 6.50 -2.55 -3.81
C ILE A 58 7.42 -1.37 -4.13
N VAL A 59 7.98 -0.73 -3.10
CA VAL A 59 8.91 0.39 -3.23
C VAL A 59 10.11 0.03 -4.11
N ALA A 60 10.72 -1.14 -3.86
CA ALA A 60 11.85 -1.63 -4.65
C ALA A 60 11.46 -1.87 -6.12
N GLN A 61 10.27 -2.41 -6.40
CA GLN A 61 9.80 -2.63 -7.77
C GLN A 61 9.47 -1.33 -8.49
N VAL A 62 8.84 -0.37 -7.83
CA VAL A 62 8.56 0.96 -8.41
C VAL A 62 9.87 1.66 -8.76
N GLN A 63 10.86 1.66 -7.86
CA GLN A 63 12.18 2.24 -8.13
C GLN A 63 12.87 1.51 -9.29
N ALA A 64 12.86 0.19 -9.31
CA ALA A 64 13.49 -0.59 -10.37
C ALA A 64 12.83 -0.37 -11.74
N LEU A 65 11.54 -0.10 -11.80
CA LEU A 65 10.83 0.26 -13.04
C LEU A 65 11.27 1.65 -13.54
N GLU A 66 11.39 2.61 -12.63
CA GLU A 66 11.88 3.96 -12.97
C GLU A 66 13.33 3.91 -13.50
N ASP A 67 14.21 3.19 -12.81
CA ASP A 67 15.64 3.05 -13.17
C ASP A 67 15.86 2.41 -14.55
N ARG A 68 14.91 1.60 -15.05
CA ARG A 68 15.00 1.00 -16.40
C ARG A 68 14.86 1.99 -17.53
N LEU A 69 14.27 3.15 -17.30
CA LEU A 69 14.11 4.20 -18.31
C LEU A 69 15.34 5.08 -18.43
N GLY A 70 16.30 4.94 -17.54
CA GLY A 70 17.53 5.71 -17.46
C GLY A 70 17.72 6.32 -16.07
N ASP A 71 18.90 6.81 -15.81
CA ASP A 71 19.20 7.48 -14.53
C ASP A 71 18.53 8.88 -14.52
N SER A 72 17.34 8.93 -13.97
CA SER A 72 16.61 10.20 -13.75
C SER A 72 17.11 10.95 -12.52
N GLY A 73 17.94 10.29 -11.67
CA GLY A 73 18.33 10.81 -10.36
C GLY A 73 17.16 10.87 -9.35
N VAL A 74 15.98 10.36 -9.73
CA VAL A 74 14.78 10.36 -8.89
C VAL A 74 14.73 9.10 -8.05
N HIS A 75 14.59 9.26 -6.74
CA HIS A 75 14.55 8.15 -5.79
C HIS A 75 13.37 8.27 -4.85
N MET A 76 12.88 7.10 -4.40
CA MET A 76 11.88 7.02 -3.35
C MET A 76 12.38 7.68 -2.06
N VAL A 77 11.71 8.73 -1.61
CA VAL A 77 11.90 9.35 -0.30
C VAL A 77 11.05 8.65 0.72
N GLN A 78 11.63 8.37 1.89
CA GLN A 78 10.93 7.72 3.00
C GLN A 78 10.72 8.70 4.15
N ASP A 79 9.49 8.76 4.63
CA ASP A 79 9.08 9.56 5.80
C ASP A 79 8.42 8.64 6.83
N ALA A 80 9.11 8.45 7.95
CA ALA A 80 8.60 7.68 9.08
C ALA A 80 7.92 8.62 10.07
N TRP A 81 6.72 8.28 10.49
CA TRP A 81 5.96 9.07 11.43
C TRP A 81 5.48 8.24 12.62
N SER A 82 5.34 8.90 13.76
CA SER A 82 4.74 8.32 14.96
C SER A 82 3.87 9.36 15.66
N LYS A 83 2.77 8.90 16.27
CA LYS A 83 1.89 9.72 17.09
C LYS A 83 2.51 9.94 18.48
N PRO A 84 2.49 11.18 19.01
CA PRO A 84 2.97 11.45 20.36
C PRO A 84 2.23 10.60 21.41
N PRO A 85 2.92 10.23 22.51
CA PRO A 85 2.25 9.57 23.63
C PRO A 85 1.15 10.44 24.22
N GLY A 86 0.03 9.81 24.61
CA GLY A 86 -1.10 10.51 25.24
C GLY A 86 -2.17 11.03 24.29
N GLU A 87 -1.96 10.98 22.98
CA GLU A 87 -3.03 11.27 22.02
C GLU A 87 -4.11 10.18 22.02
N ARG A 88 -5.33 10.58 21.67
CA ARG A 88 -6.48 9.66 21.56
C ARG A 88 -6.24 8.54 20.54
N LEU A 89 -5.49 8.84 19.47
CA LEU A 89 -5.05 7.91 18.46
C LEU A 89 -3.53 7.76 18.58
N GLN A 90 -3.08 6.55 18.82
CA GLN A 90 -1.67 6.16 18.87
C GLN A 90 -1.29 5.43 17.59
N GLY A 91 -0.03 5.41 17.23
CA GLY A 91 0.44 4.60 16.09
C GLY A 91 1.66 5.17 15.40
N GLU A 92 2.05 4.46 14.38
CA GLU A 92 3.23 4.76 13.57
C GLU A 92 2.99 4.35 12.12
N GLY A 93 3.82 4.83 11.23
CA GLY A 93 3.78 4.46 9.83
C GLY A 93 5.02 4.88 9.09
N LEU A 94 5.07 4.44 7.83
CA LEU A 94 6.10 4.79 6.87
C LEU A 94 5.41 5.18 5.57
N THR A 95 5.72 6.36 5.07
CA THR A 95 5.29 6.83 3.75
C THR A 95 6.51 6.88 2.84
N CYS A 96 6.39 6.29 1.65
CA CYS A 96 7.42 6.33 0.62
C CYS A 96 6.85 7.06 -0.59
N ILE A 97 7.54 8.09 -1.08
CA ILE A 97 7.08 8.96 -2.18
C ILE A 97 8.19 9.10 -3.20
N LEU A 98 7.82 8.96 -4.48
CA LEU A 98 8.62 9.34 -5.64
C LEU A 98 7.87 10.42 -6.40
N GLU A 99 8.56 11.47 -6.83
CA GLU A 99 8.00 12.56 -7.63
C GLU A 99 8.96 12.92 -8.77
N GLY A 100 8.37 13.24 -9.91
CA GLY A 100 9.10 13.72 -11.08
C GLY A 100 9.92 12.66 -11.80
N GLY A 101 9.50 11.39 -11.73
CA GLY A 101 10.10 10.31 -12.48
C GLY A 101 9.77 10.34 -13.98
N GLN A 102 10.42 9.48 -14.75
CA GLN A 102 10.20 9.35 -16.20
C GLN A 102 9.00 8.47 -16.52
N LEU A 103 8.76 7.43 -15.72
CA LEU A 103 7.61 6.55 -15.82
C LEU A 103 6.47 7.02 -14.92
N PHE A 104 6.79 7.32 -13.68
CA PHE A 104 5.83 7.76 -12.68
C PHE A 104 5.97 9.26 -12.43
N GLU A 105 4.95 10.06 -12.81
CA GLU A 105 4.88 11.45 -12.36
C GLU A 105 4.92 11.50 -10.83
N ARG A 106 4.16 10.60 -10.21
CA ARG A 106 4.15 10.39 -8.75
C ARG A 106 3.88 8.93 -8.40
N ALA A 107 4.56 8.45 -7.38
CA ALA A 107 4.28 7.17 -6.76
C ALA A 107 4.27 7.32 -5.24
N GLY A 108 3.25 6.80 -4.58
CA GLY A 108 3.14 6.80 -3.12
C GLY A 108 2.83 5.41 -2.59
N CYS A 109 3.61 4.92 -1.64
CA CYS A 109 3.37 3.66 -0.96
C CYS A 109 3.41 3.88 0.54
N GLY A 110 2.26 3.73 1.21
CA GLY A 110 2.10 3.94 2.64
C GLY A 110 1.89 2.65 3.41
N PHE A 111 2.40 2.60 4.63
CA PHE A 111 2.04 1.66 5.68
C PHE A 111 1.65 2.45 6.92
N SER A 112 0.58 2.03 7.60
CA SER A 112 0.15 2.58 8.88
C SER A 112 -0.28 1.47 9.83
N HIS A 113 0.06 1.66 11.10
CA HIS A 113 -0.38 0.81 12.20
C HIS A 113 -0.88 1.73 13.32
N VAL A 114 -2.17 1.78 13.53
CA VAL A 114 -2.82 2.69 14.46
C VAL A 114 -3.68 1.94 15.46
N ARG A 115 -3.81 2.50 16.66
CA ARG A 115 -4.65 1.97 17.74
C ARG A 115 -5.34 3.12 18.45
N GLY A 116 -6.54 2.89 18.95
CA GLY A 116 -7.30 3.87 19.69
C GLY A 116 -8.13 3.23 20.78
N SER A 117 -8.47 4.04 21.78
CA SER A 117 -9.30 3.61 22.91
C SER A 117 -10.77 3.44 22.53
N GLN A 118 -11.19 4.01 21.39
CA GLN A 118 -12.59 3.98 20.93
C GLN A 118 -12.64 3.99 19.40
N LEU A 119 -13.42 3.09 18.83
CA LEU A 119 -13.74 3.11 17.40
C LEU A 119 -14.43 4.43 17.02
N PRO A 120 -14.06 5.02 15.87
CA PRO A 120 -14.74 6.21 15.36
C PRO A 120 -16.22 5.89 15.00
N PRO A 121 -17.13 6.85 15.12
CA PRO A 121 -18.56 6.65 14.80
C PRO A 121 -18.80 6.09 13.40
N SER A 122 -18.03 6.53 12.40
CA SER A 122 -18.13 6.04 11.02
C SER A 122 -17.82 4.54 10.87
N ALA A 123 -17.01 3.97 11.76
CA ALA A 123 -16.70 2.54 11.74
C ALA A 123 -17.77 1.68 12.46
N THR A 124 -18.64 2.32 13.24
CA THR A 124 -19.67 1.64 14.05
C THR A 124 -21.11 1.88 13.54
N GLU A 125 -21.28 2.63 12.46
CA GLU A 125 -22.58 2.96 11.87
C GLU A 125 -23.42 1.70 11.59
N HIS A 126 -22.79 0.67 11.02
CA HIS A 126 -23.45 -0.62 10.73
C HIS A 126 -23.18 -1.70 11.80
N ARG A 127 -22.50 -1.35 12.88
CA ARG A 127 -22.13 -2.26 13.99
C ARG A 127 -22.18 -1.54 15.33
N PRO A 128 -23.36 -1.08 15.77
CA PRO A 128 -23.51 -0.25 16.97
C PRO A 128 -23.04 -0.95 18.26
N GLN A 129 -23.03 -2.28 18.30
CA GLN A 129 -22.49 -3.07 19.41
C GLN A 129 -20.98 -2.88 19.64
N LEU A 130 -20.25 -2.34 18.65
CA LEU A 130 -18.81 -2.04 18.75
C LEU A 130 -18.53 -0.60 19.16
N ALA A 131 -19.57 0.21 19.37
CA ALA A 131 -19.41 1.61 19.78
C ALA A 131 -18.64 1.69 21.11
N GLY A 132 -17.60 2.51 21.14
CA GLY A 132 -16.75 2.66 22.33
C GLY A 132 -15.72 1.56 22.55
N ALA A 133 -15.68 0.52 21.71
CA ALA A 133 -14.66 -0.53 21.80
C ALA A 133 -13.28 0.01 21.40
N PRO A 134 -12.21 -0.42 22.07
CA PRO A 134 -10.85 -0.15 21.62
C PRO A 134 -10.59 -0.85 20.29
N PHE A 135 -9.66 -0.30 19.50
CA PHE A 135 -9.31 -0.87 18.21
C PHE A 135 -7.82 -0.81 17.92
N GLU A 136 -7.39 -1.70 17.06
CA GLU A 136 -6.10 -1.70 16.42
C GLU A 136 -6.30 -1.98 14.93
N ALA A 137 -5.69 -1.16 14.08
CA ALA A 137 -5.86 -1.25 12.63
C ALA A 137 -4.52 -1.07 11.91
N MET A 138 -4.32 -1.86 10.89
CA MET A 138 -3.18 -1.75 10.00
C MET A 138 -3.65 -1.60 8.58
N GLY A 139 -2.93 -0.83 7.79
CA GLY A 139 -3.24 -0.62 6.40
C GLY A 139 -2.01 -0.34 5.55
N GLY A 140 -2.13 -0.71 4.27
CA GLY A 140 -1.21 -0.31 3.22
C GLY A 140 -1.94 0.43 2.12
N SER A 141 -1.26 1.36 1.45
CA SER A 141 -1.78 2.08 0.29
C SER A 141 -0.74 2.14 -0.81
N LEU A 142 -1.20 2.08 -2.06
CA LEU A 142 -0.39 2.32 -3.25
C LEU A 142 -1.16 3.25 -4.17
N VAL A 143 -0.55 4.35 -4.56
CA VAL A 143 -1.07 5.32 -5.52
C VAL A 143 0.00 5.58 -6.56
N LEU A 144 -0.33 5.46 -7.83
CA LEU A 144 0.56 5.69 -8.95
C LEU A 144 -0.10 6.67 -9.92
N SER A 145 0.66 7.65 -10.40
CA SER A 145 0.32 8.56 -11.50
C SER A 145 1.38 8.45 -12.57
N LEU A 146 0.95 8.28 -13.83
CA LEU A 146 1.79 8.12 -15.01
C LEU A 146 1.83 9.41 -15.82
#